data_83808be330a6cec69c753db05f514ada
#
_entry.id   83808be330a6cec69c753db05f514ada
#
_cell.length_a   1.000
_cell.length_b   1.000
_cell.length_c   1.000
_cell.angle_alpha   90.00
_cell.angle_beta   90.00
_cell.angle_gamma   90.00
#
_symmetry.space_group_name_H-M   'P 1'
#
loop_
_entity.id
_entity.type
_entity.pdbx_description
1 polymer ?
#
loop_
_entity_poly.entity_id
_entity_poly.type
_entity_poly.pdbx_seq_one_letter_code
_entity_poly.pdbx_strand_id
1 'polypeptide(L)'
;PRYDSKLYTTSKVSLDGKVFDRLQNFTSSETDNELNHQLNAYYTGRVGNLEIDFNADYYQSGYLQEDITGEESEEQEDRDVHAASDVANNLAAAKLVLSYPVWKGKFSVGGEWTYTHRKDNYLNVENYVPSSNSKMNEMNITAFAEYSRSISIGDFILGARYEQIKFDYYKDDLHIDDQSRSYDNIYPNVSFSTRIGKVKTQISYTVKTQRPSYLSLI
;
A
#
# COMPACT_ATOMS: atom_id res chain seq x y z
N PRO A 1 -6.26 -15.95 -14.66
CA PRO A 1 -6.97 -17.12 -14.12
C PRO A 1 -8.28 -16.67 -13.49
N ARG A 2 -9.34 -17.43 -13.72
CA ARG A 2 -10.67 -17.21 -13.19
C ARG A 2 -10.80 -17.92 -11.85
N TYR A 3 -11.43 -17.25 -10.88
CA TYR A 3 -11.73 -17.80 -9.56
C TYR A 3 -13.22 -17.63 -9.29
N ASP A 4 -13.85 -18.72 -8.83
CA ASP A 4 -15.25 -18.72 -8.42
C ASP A 4 -15.31 -18.96 -6.92
N SER A 5 -16.15 -18.22 -6.23
CA SER A 5 -16.42 -18.41 -4.80
C SER A 5 -17.90 -18.31 -4.52
N LYS A 6 -18.37 -19.00 -3.47
CA LYS A 6 -19.74 -18.96 -3.00
C LYS A 6 -19.75 -18.71 -1.50
N LEU A 7 -20.58 -17.75 -1.08
CA LEU A 7 -20.70 -17.35 0.31
C LEU A 7 -22.16 -17.37 0.74
N TYR A 8 -22.42 -18.02 1.86
CA TYR A 8 -23.72 -17.98 2.54
C TYR A 8 -23.57 -17.17 3.82
N THR A 9 -24.43 -16.17 4.01
CA THR A 9 -24.47 -15.37 5.23
C THR A 9 -25.87 -15.24 5.75
N THR A 10 -26.02 -15.19 7.08
CA THR A 10 -27.28 -14.89 7.73
C THR A 10 -27.09 -13.65 8.59
N SER A 11 -27.93 -12.66 8.40
CA SER A 11 -27.92 -11.40 9.13
C SER A 11 -29.22 -11.19 9.89
N LYS A 12 -29.16 -10.50 11.03
CA LYS A 12 -30.33 -10.07 11.79
C LYS A 12 -30.36 -8.55 11.82
N VAL A 13 -31.44 -7.99 11.33
CA VAL A 13 -31.67 -6.54 11.39
C VAL A 13 -32.48 -6.26 12.66
N SER A 14 -31.93 -5.44 13.55
CA SER A 14 -32.57 -5.11 14.82
C SER A 14 -32.56 -3.62 15.09
N LEU A 15 -33.62 -3.10 15.71
CA LEU A 15 -33.74 -1.74 16.21
C LEU A 15 -34.13 -1.82 17.69
N ASP A 16 -33.44 -1.06 18.55
CA ASP A 16 -33.66 -1.04 20.00
C ASP A 16 -33.71 -2.43 20.66
N GLY A 17 -32.86 -3.36 20.17
CA GLY A 17 -32.76 -4.72 20.70
C GLY A 17 -33.85 -5.68 20.25
N LYS A 18 -34.80 -5.25 19.42
CA LYS A 18 -35.80 -6.12 18.79
C LYS A 18 -35.37 -6.45 17.37
N VAL A 19 -35.30 -7.73 17.05
CA VAL A 19 -35.10 -8.22 15.69
C VAL A 19 -36.42 -8.00 14.94
N PHE A 20 -36.33 -7.28 13.81
CA PHE A 20 -37.50 -7.04 12.94
C PHE A 20 -37.34 -7.66 11.55
N ASP A 21 -36.13 -8.16 11.21
CA ASP A 21 -35.94 -8.91 9.98
C ASP A 21 -34.75 -9.86 10.09
N ARG A 22 -34.77 -10.91 9.28
CA ARG A 22 -33.67 -11.85 9.11
C ARG A 22 -33.43 -12.04 7.63
N LEU A 23 -32.18 -11.83 7.24
CA LEU A 23 -31.75 -11.93 5.86
C LEU A 23 -30.86 -13.17 5.69
N GLN A 24 -31.12 -13.94 4.66
CA GLN A 24 -30.26 -15.00 4.19
C GLN A 24 -29.70 -14.58 2.83
N ASN A 25 -28.38 -14.48 2.73
CA ASN A 25 -27.73 -14.06 1.49
C ASN A 25 -26.94 -15.22 0.93
N PHE A 26 -27.11 -15.44 -0.34
CA PHE A 26 -26.31 -16.34 -1.15
C PHE A 26 -25.57 -15.53 -2.21
N THR A 27 -24.25 -15.36 -2.06
CA THR A 27 -23.42 -14.65 -3.02
C THR A 27 -22.60 -15.63 -3.84
N SER A 28 -22.71 -15.53 -5.15
CA SER A 28 -21.81 -16.18 -6.11
C SER A 28 -20.90 -15.12 -6.71
N SER A 29 -19.61 -15.24 -6.45
CA SER A 29 -18.59 -14.31 -6.97
C SER A 29 -17.76 -15.00 -8.04
N GLU A 30 -17.55 -14.31 -9.14
CA GLU A 30 -16.70 -14.70 -10.23
C GLU A 30 -15.63 -13.64 -10.44
N THR A 31 -14.36 -14.02 -10.43
CA THR A 31 -13.25 -13.08 -10.59
C THR A 31 -12.39 -13.51 -11.77
N ASP A 32 -12.30 -12.64 -12.77
CA ASP A 32 -11.39 -12.76 -13.89
C ASP A 32 -10.18 -11.85 -13.67
N ASN A 33 -8.99 -12.45 -13.50
CA ASN A 33 -7.76 -11.69 -13.39
C ASN A 33 -7.19 -11.43 -14.78
N GLU A 34 -6.86 -10.17 -15.05
CA GLU A 34 -6.06 -9.77 -16.18
C GLU A 34 -4.61 -10.30 -16.06
N LEU A 35 -3.87 -10.23 -17.16
CA LEU A 35 -2.45 -10.53 -17.14
C LEU A 35 -1.71 -9.49 -16.30
N ASN A 36 -1.02 -9.96 -15.27
CA ASN A 36 -0.14 -9.14 -14.48
C ASN A 36 1.21 -8.97 -15.18
N HIS A 37 1.68 -7.75 -15.28
CA HIS A 37 2.99 -7.43 -15.84
C HIS A 37 3.89 -6.91 -14.71
N GLN A 38 5.08 -7.52 -14.59
CA GLN A 38 6.10 -7.07 -13.67
C GLN A 38 7.43 -6.94 -14.41
N LEU A 39 8.02 -5.76 -14.34
CA LEU A 39 9.35 -5.48 -14.88
C LEU A 39 10.22 -4.98 -13.72
N ASN A 40 11.43 -5.51 -13.64
CA ASN A 40 12.43 -5.08 -12.69
C ASN A 40 13.76 -4.86 -13.41
N ALA A 41 14.43 -3.75 -13.12
CA ALA A 41 15.78 -3.45 -13.56
C ALA A 41 16.60 -3.06 -12.35
N TYR A 42 17.78 -3.65 -12.20
CA TYR A 42 18.71 -3.30 -11.14
C TYR A 42 20.14 -3.18 -11.66
N TYR A 43 20.90 -2.35 -11.00
CA TYR A 43 22.34 -2.17 -11.23
C TYR A 43 23.04 -2.01 -9.89
N THR A 44 24.04 -2.83 -9.66
CA THR A 44 24.97 -2.68 -8.54
C THR A 44 26.38 -2.63 -9.09
N GLY A 45 27.11 -1.59 -8.78
CA GLY A 45 28.44 -1.38 -9.34
C GLY A 45 29.29 -0.44 -8.52
N ARG A 46 30.54 -0.27 -8.98
CA ARG A 46 31.51 0.63 -8.35
C ARG A 46 32.27 1.42 -9.40
N VAL A 47 32.41 2.72 -9.17
CA VAL A 47 33.28 3.61 -9.96
C VAL A 47 34.30 4.21 -9.01
N GLY A 48 35.55 3.75 -9.08
CA GLY A 48 36.56 4.07 -8.07
C GLY A 48 36.12 3.56 -6.68
N ASN A 49 35.96 4.49 -5.74
CA ASN A 49 35.49 4.20 -4.39
C ASN A 49 33.98 4.45 -4.22
N LEU A 50 33.30 4.94 -5.24
CA LEU A 50 31.84 5.17 -5.20
C LEU A 50 31.11 3.88 -5.51
N GLU A 51 30.32 3.40 -4.57
CA GLU A 51 29.37 2.30 -4.76
C GLU A 51 28.03 2.88 -5.24
N ILE A 52 27.44 2.24 -6.25
CA ILE A 52 26.18 2.64 -6.87
C ILE A 52 25.23 1.47 -6.80
N ASP A 53 24.04 1.70 -6.26
CA ASP A 53 22.97 0.71 -6.19
C ASP A 53 21.69 1.36 -6.73
N PHE A 54 21.17 0.83 -7.83
CA PHE A 54 19.98 1.32 -8.51
C PHE A 54 18.97 0.18 -8.70
N ASN A 55 17.72 0.47 -8.41
CA ASN A 55 16.60 -0.41 -8.68
C ASN A 55 15.45 0.37 -9.30
N ALA A 56 14.77 -0.22 -10.28
CA ALA A 56 13.55 0.30 -10.86
C ALA A 56 12.57 -0.83 -11.09
N ASP A 57 11.32 -0.62 -10.67
CA ASP A 57 10.23 -1.57 -10.73
C ASP A 57 9.04 -0.96 -11.45
N TYR A 58 8.37 -1.77 -12.25
CA TYR A 58 7.06 -1.47 -12.80
C TYR A 58 6.16 -2.68 -12.58
N TYR A 59 4.97 -2.43 -12.07
CA TYR A 59 3.96 -3.46 -11.84
C TYR A 59 2.61 -2.97 -12.35
N GLN A 60 1.92 -3.82 -13.10
CA GLN A 60 0.55 -3.61 -13.56
C GLN A 60 -0.28 -4.84 -13.23
N SER A 61 -1.46 -4.65 -12.69
CA SER A 61 -2.44 -5.70 -12.43
C SER A 61 -3.85 -5.18 -12.61
N GLY A 62 -4.76 -6.07 -12.89
CA GLY A 62 -6.18 -5.78 -12.96
C GLY A 62 -7.02 -7.03 -12.71
N TYR A 63 -8.28 -6.82 -12.33
CA TYR A 63 -9.28 -7.87 -12.26
C TYR A 63 -10.67 -7.29 -12.44
N LEU A 64 -11.54 -8.11 -13.01
CA LEU A 64 -12.97 -7.90 -13.02
C LEU A 64 -13.61 -8.91 -12.06
N GLN A 65 -14.36 -8.44 -11.08
CA GLN A 65 -15.14 -9.27 -10.18
C GLN A 65 -16.62 -9.00 -10.41
N GLU A 66 -17.39 -10.07 -10.64
CA GLU A 66 -18.84 -10.03 -10.75
C GLU A 66 -19.46 -10.80 -9.60
N ASP A 67 -20.38 -10.17 -8.89
CA ASP A 67 -21.08 -10.72 -7.74
C ASP A 67 -22.58 -10.77 -8.03
N ILE A 68 -23.17 -11.94 -7.83
CA ILE A 68 -24.62 -12.13 -7.86
C ILE A 68 -25.02 -12.57 -6.46
N THR A 69 -25.81 -11.73 -5.78
CA THR A 69 -26.29 -12.01 -4.41
C THR A 69 -27.81 -12.15 -4.44
N GLY A 70 -28.31 -13.35 -4.17
CA GLY A 70 -29.71 -13.57 -3.80
C GLY A 70 -29.89 -13.24 -2.33
N GLU A 71 -30.81 -12.34 -2.01
CA GLU A 71 -31.17 -11.93 -0.66
C GLU A 71 -32.61 -12.35 -0.37
N GLU A 72 -32.78 -13.28 0.58
CA GLU A 72 -34.08 -13.74 1.08
C GLU A 72 -34.38 -13.04 2.41
N SER A 73 -35.54 -12.43 2.55
CA SER A 73 -36.00 -11.69 3.73
C SER A 73 -37.22 -12.34 4.36
N GLU A 74 -37.31 -12.37 5.72
CA GLU A 74 -38.51 -12.81 6.41
C GLU A 74 -39.66 -11.78 6.32
N GLU A 75 -39.38 -10.51 6.15
CA GLU A 75 -40.31 -9.38 6.23
C GLU A 75 -40.48 -8.59 4.91
N GLN A 76 -39.58 -8.75 3.96
CA GLN A 76 -39.60 -8.03 2.70
C GLN A 76 -39.56 -8.99 1.50
N GLU A 77 -39.78 -8.47 0.30
CA GLU A 77 -39.64 -9.25 -0.93
C GLU A 77 -38.17 -9.66 -1.15
N ASP A 78 -37.97 -10.89 -1.57
CA ASP A 78 -36.68 -11.40 -1.98
C ASP A 78 -36.14 -10.59 -3.19
N ARG A 79 -34.85 -10.42 -3.25
CA ARG A 79 -34.22 -9.66 -4.34
C ARG A 79 -32.90 -10.25 -4.77
N ASP A 80 -32.57 -10.03 -6.05
CA ASP A 80 -31.25 -10.30 -6.59
C ASP A 80 -30.50 -8.97 -6.73
N VAL A 81 -29.22 -8.99 -6.36
CA VAL A 81 -28.30 -7.85 -6.45
C VAL A 81 -27.13 -8.25 -7.32
N HIS A 82 -26.96 -7.54 -8.44
CA HIS A 82 -25.83 -7.72 -9.34
C HIS A 82 -24.84 -6.57 -9.18
N ALA A 83 -23.61 -6.92 -8.82
CA ALA A 83 -22.53 -5.97 -8.68
C ALA A 83 -21.33 -6.38 -9.54
N ALA A 84 -20.64 -5.42 -10.10
CA ALA A 84 -19.38 -5.64 -10.80
C ALA A 84 -18.33 -4.64 -10.32
N SER A 85 -17.11 -5.12 -10.14
CA SER A 85 -15.94 -4.32 -9.74
C SER A 85 -14.83 -4.55 -10.74
N ASP A 86 -14.45 -3.49 -11.47
CA ASP A 86 -13.35 -3.48 -12.43
C ASP A 86 -12.21 -2.66 -11.84
N VAL A 87 -11.12 -3.35 -11.48
CA VAL A 87 -9.98 -2.77 -10.77
C VAL A 87 -8.72 -2.85 -11.62
N ALA A 88 -8.07 -1.71 -11.81
CA ALA A 88 -6.77 -1.60 -12.45
C ALA A 88 -5.75 -0.91 -11.55
N ASN A 89 -4.58 -1.52 -11.39
CA ASN A 89 -3.48 -1.00 -10.60
C ASN A 89 -2.22 -0.86 -11.45
N ASN A 90 -1.55 0.28 -11.32
CA ASN A 90 -0.23 0.52 -11.90
C ASN A 90 0.68 1.08 -10.82
N LEU A 91 1.88 0.51 -10.70
CA LEU A 91 2.91 0.97 -9.79
C LEU A 91 4.21 1.14 -10.55
N ALA A 92 4.88 2.27 -10.34
CA ALA A 92 6.24 2.48 -10.78
C ALA A 92 7.09 2.92 -9.57
N ALA A 93 8.29 2.38 -9.45
CA ALA A 93 9.21 2.74 -8.38
C ALA A 93 10.64 2.85 -8.91
N ALA A 94 11.43 3.75 -8.36
CA ALA A 94 12.86 3.86 -8.62
C ALA A 94 13.58 4.22 -7.33
N LYS A 95 14.75 3.59 -7.11
CA LYS A 95 15.62 3.81 -5.97
C LYS A 95 17.06 3.93 -6.41
N LEU A 96 17.76 4.93 -5.91
CA LEU A 96 19.20 5.10 -6.12
C LEU A 96 19.88 5.29 -4.77
N VAL A 97 20.96 4.54 -4.53
CA VAL A 97 21.81 4.70 -3.37
C VAL A 97 23.25 4.86 -3.84
N LEU A 98 23.92 5.88 -3.35
CA LEU A 98 25.32 6.16 -3.58
C LEU A 98 26.07 6.07 -2.24
N SER A 99 27.12 5.28 -2.18
CA SER A 99 27.91 5.10 -0.97
C SER A 99 29.39 5.38 -1.25
N TYR A 100 30.02 6.10 -0.35
CA TYR A 100 31.44 6.46 -0.47
C TYR A 100 32.16 6.34 0.89
N PRO A 101 33.38 5.79 0.94
CA PRO A 101 34.15 5.74 2.15
C PRO A 101 34.64 7.14 2.56
N VAL A 102 34.26 7.59 3.76
CA VAL A 102 34.59 8.90 4.32
C VAL A 102 34.98 8.75 5.79
N TRP A 103 36.04 9.40 6.24
CA TRP A 103 36.47 9.46 7.66
C TRP A 103 36.52 8.09 8.37
N LYS A 104 37.09 7.09 7.72
CA LYS A 104 37.17 5.70 8.21
C LYS A 104 35.80 5.04 8.44
N GLY A 105 34.77 5.54 7.82
CA GLY A 105 33.41 5.00 7.77
C GLY A 105 32.86 4.99 6.36
N LYS A 106 31.57 4.80 6.21
CA LYS A 106 30.84 4.83 4.95
C LYS A 106 29.73 5.87 5.04
N PHE A 107 29.71 6.79 4.12
CA PHE A 107 28.61 7.74 3.92
C PHE A 107 27.76 7.28 2.74
N SER A 108 26.46 7.18 2.96
CA SER A 108 25.49 6.79 1.96
C SER A 108 24.43 7.87 1.82
N VAL A 109 24.09 8.22 0.60
CA VAL A 109 22.93 9.06 0.28
C VAL A 109 22.08 8.34 -0.73
N GLY A 110 20.78 8.51 -0.65
CA GLY A 110 19.89 7.89 -1.59
C GLY A 110 18.55 8.59 -1.69
N GLY A 111 17.83 8.22 -2.73
CA GLY A 111 16.45 8.63 -2.95
C GLY A 111 15.64 7.47 -3.48
N GLU A 112 14.34 7.55 -3.20
CA GLU A 112 13.35 6.61 -3.68
C GLU A 112 12.13 7.41 -4.13
N TRP A 113 11.61 7.03 -5.27
CA TRP A 113 10.38 7.56 -5.82
C TRP A 113 9.45 6.40 -6.11
N THR A 114 8.19 6.51 -5.68
CA THR A 114 7.13 5.57 -6.04
C THR A 114 5.90 6.32 -6.50
N TYR A 115 5.24 5.77 -7.50
CA TYR A 115 3.98 6.26 -8.00
C TYR A 115 3.02 5.09 -8.17
N THR A 116 1.85 5.20 -7.52
CA THR A 116 0.77 4.22 -7.64
C THR A 116 -0.45 4.92 -8.22
N HIS A 117 -1.02 4.31 -9.23
CA HIS A 117 -2.29 4.70 -9.83
C HIS A 117 -3.24 3.53 -9.77
N ARG A 118 -4.38 3.72 -9.11
CA ARG A 118 -5.46 2.72 -9.02
C ARG A 118 -6.74 3.32 -9.54
N LYS A 119 -7.46 2.54 -10.35
CA LYS A 119 -8.84 2.79 -10.74
C LYS A 119 -9.71 1.67 -10.19
N ASP A 120 -10.91 2.03 -9.77
CA ASP A 120 -11.90 1.11 -9.25
C ASP A 120 -13.27 1.58 -9.74
N ASN A 121 -13.88 0.81 -10.65
CA ASN A 121 -15.20 1.06 -11.18
C ASN A 121 -16.17 0.05 -10.55
N TYR A 122 -17.01 0.53 -9.67
CA TYR A 122 -18.08 -0.26 -9.07
C TYR A 122 -19.42 0.04 -9.77
N LEU A 123 -20.07 -1.01 -10.26
CA LEU A 123 -21.38 -0.96 -10.87
C LEU A 123 -22.35 -1.82 -10.04
N ASN A 124 -23.47 -1.25 -9.63
CA ASN A 124 -24.62 -2.00 -9.13
C ASN A 124 -25.76 -1.83 -10.14
N VAL A 125 -26.21 -2.94 -10.73
CA VAL A 125 -27.15 -2.93 -11.87
C VAL A 125 -28.53 -2.42 -11.43
N GLU A 126 -28.99 -2.84 -10.24
CA GLU A 126 -30.30 -2.46 -9.69
C GLU A 126 -30.27 -1.10 -8.99
N ASN A 127 -29.12 -0.49 -8.83
CA ASN A 127 -28.93 0.79 -8.13
C ASN A 127 -29.37 0.78 -6.65
N TYR A 128 -29.36 -0.37 -5.97
CA TYR A 128 -29.57 -0.43 -4.52
C TYR A 128 -28.44 0.26 -3.75
N VAL A 129 -27.24 0.21 -4.32
CA VAL A 129 -26.08 0.98 -3.88
C VAL A 129 -25.63 1.83 -5.09
N PRO A 130 -25.35 3.12 -4.92
CA PRO A 130 -24.91 3.97 -6.03
C PRO A 130 -23.64 3.41 -6.67
N SER A 131 -23.65 3.27 -8.00
CA SER A 131 -22.44 2.97 -8.75
C SER A 131 -21.43 4.11 -8.62
N SER A 132 -20.16 3.79 -8.65
CA SER A 132 -19.10 4.79 -8.47
C SER A 132 -17.86 4.47 -9.30
N ASN A 133 -17.20 5.52 -9.77
CA ASN A 133 -15.88 5.43 -10.39
C ASN A 133 -14.89 6.15 -9.46
N SER A 134 -13.92 5.44 -8.94
CA SER A 134 -12.90 6.04 -8.09
C SER A 134 -11.51 5.90 -8.71
N LYS A 135 -10.68 6.92 -8.49
CA LYS A 135 -9.27 6.93 -8.87
C LYS A 135 -8.43 7.37 -7.68
N MET A 136 -7.34 6.69 -7.45
CA MET A 136 -6.36 7.02 -6.42
C MET A 136 -5.00 7.16 -7.07
N ASN A 137 -4.34 8.29 -6.80
CA ASN A 137 -2.95 8.52 -7.16
C ASN A 137 -2.16 8.72 -5.88
N GLU A 138 -1.12 7.94 -5.69
CA GLU A 138 -0.16 8.15 -4.60
C GLU A 138 1.23 8.33 -5.16
N MET A 139 1.87 9.41 -4.79
CA MET A 139 3.28 9.68 -5.07
C MET A 139 4.03 9.77 -3.76
N ASN A 140 5.11 9.00 -3.63
CA ASN A 140 6.02 9.06 -2.50
C ASN A 140 7.41 9.40 -3.00
N ILE A 141 8.02 10.44 -2.42
CA ILE A 141 9.40 10.83 -2.65
C ILE A 141 10.13 10.75 -1.32
N THR A 142 11.22 10.00 -1.32
CA THR A 142 12.09 9.86 -0.16
C THR A 142 13.51 10.26 -0.51
N ALA A 143 14.15 10.98 0.39
CA ALA A 143 15.59 11.21 0.36
C ALA A 143 16.18 10.84 1.72
N PHE A 144 17.36 10.23 1.74
CA PHE A 144 18.03 9.87 2.99
C PHE A 144 19.55 10.07 2.90
N ALA A 145 20.13 10.27 4.07
CA ALA A 145 21.58 10.27 4.24
C ALA A 145 21.91 9.47 5.50
N GLU A 146 22.95 8.65 5.44
CA GLU A 146 23.41 7.80 6.51
C GLU A 146 24.93 7.77 6.57
N TYR A 147 25.47 7.83 7.77
CA TYR A 147 26.88 7.59 8.02
C TYR A 147 27.05 6.40 8.97
N SER A 148 27.84 5.43 8.58
CA SER A 148 28.16 4.25 9.37
C SER A 148 29.66 4.14 9.60
N ARG A 149 30.05 3.75 10.81
CA ARG A 149 31.46 3.57 11.17
C ARG A 149 31.65 2.51 12.24
N SER A 150 32.63 1.63 12.02
CA SER A 150 33.13 0.74 13.03
C SER A 150 34.23 1.44 13.84
N ILE A 151 34.10 1.41 15.15
CA ILE A 151 35.07 1.91 16.13
C ILE A 151 35.45 0.75 17.06
N SER A 152 36.51 0.95 17.87
CA SER A 152 37.05 -0.14 18.76
C SER A 152 36.00 -0.72 19.72
N ILE A 153 34.98 0.04 20.07
CA ILE A 153 33.93 -0.36 21.03
C ILE A 153 32.65 -0.84 20.37
N GLY A 154 32.54 -0.80 19.04
CA GLY A 154 31.32 -1.23 18.34
C GLY A 154 31.09 -0.51 17.02
N ASP A 155 29.92 -0.73 16.45
CA ASP A 155 29.46 -0.14 15.18
C ASP A 155 28.43 0.95 15.46
N PHE A 156 28.61 2.07 14.82
CA PHE A 156 27.74 3.24 14.95
C PHE A 156 27.10 3.58 13.60
N ILE A 157 25.81 3.90 13.62
CA ILE A 157 25.03 4.37 12.46
C ILE A 157 24.27 5.62 12.88
N LEU A 158 24.39 6.67 12.07
CA LEU A 158 23.62 7.90 12.19
C LEU A 158 23.02 8.21 10.84
N GLY A 159 21.71 8.44 10.80
CA GLY A 159 21.03 8.77 9.55
C GLY A 159 19.80 9.64 9.77
N ALA A 160 19.32 10.18 8.67
CA ALA A 160 18.02 10.84 8.58
C ALA A 160 17.38 10.54 7.23
N ARG A 161 16.08 10.40 7.24
CA ARG A 161 15.23 10.20 6.06
C ARG A 161 14.18 11.29 6.03
N TYR A 162 14.06 11.96 4.90
CA TYR A 162 12.94 12.83 4.56
C TYR A 162 11.99 12.05 3.65
N GLU A 163 10.70 12.18 3.90
CA GLU A 163 9.65 11.54 3.11
C GLU A 163 8.55 12.54 2.84
N GLN A 164 8.17 12.66 1.57
CA GLN A 164 7.00 13.39 1.11
C GLN A 164 6.05 12.45 0.41
N ILE A 165 4.78 12.47 0.83
CA ILE A 165 3.71 11.67 0.25
C ILE A 165 2.60 12.60 -0.17
N LYS A 166 2.14 12.40 -1.39
CA LYS A 166 0.95 13.04 -1.92
C LYS A 166 -0.03 11.97 -2.34
N PHE A 167 -1.23 12.01 -1.79
CA PHE A 167 -2.34 11.13 -2.09
C PHE A 167 -3.51 11.96 -2.59
N ASP A 168 -3.92 11.75 -3.84
CA ASP A 168 -5.06 12.39 -4.47
C ASP A 168 -6.15 11.34 -4.74
N TYR A 169 -7.35 11.61 -4.25
CA TYR A 169 -8.54 10.79 -4.45
C TYR A 169 -9.55 11.51 -5.34
N TYR A 170 -10.10 10.76 -6.30
CA TYR A 170 -11.13 11.25 -7.22
C TYR A 170 -12.31 10.31 -7.16
N LYS A 171 -13.51 10.87 -7.16
CA LYS A 171 -14.77 10.16 -7.31
C LYS A 171 -15.54 10.76 -8.48
N ASP A 172 -15.93 9.93 -9.44
CA ASP A 172 -16.63 10.34 -10.66
C ASP A 172 -15.92 11.52 -11.38
N ASP A 173 -14.58 11.40 -11.51
CA ASP A 173 -13.67 12.39 -12.07
C ASP A 173 -13.54 13.72 -11.29
N LEU A 174 -14.22 13.85 -10.15
CA LEU A 174 -14.10 15.01 -9.27
C LEU A 174 -13.05 14.75 -8.18
N HIS A 175 -12.13 15.69 -7.99
CA HIS A 175 -11.15 15.63 -6.91
C HIS A 175 -11.85 15.83 -5.56
N ILE A 176 -11.58 14.95 -4.60
CA ILE A 176 -12.18 14.98 -3.26
C ILE A 176 -11.12 15.44 -2.25
N ASP A 177 -11.14 16.71 -1.91
CA ASP A 177 -10.15 17.34 -1.03
C ASP A 177 -10.12 16.71 0.36
N ASP A 178 -11.28 16.36 0.92
CA ASP A 178 -11.39 15.75 2.27
C ASP A 178 -10.76 14.35 2.36
N GLN A 179 -10.61 13.66 1.24
CA GLN A 179 -10.00 12.34 1.15
C GLN A 179 -8.58 12.40 0.58
N SER A 180 -8.16 13.53 0.03
CA SER A 180 -6.80 13.77 -0.44
C SER A 180 -5.91 14.25 0.69
N ARG A 181 -4.63 13.84 0.68
CA ARG A 181 -3.68 14.14 1.77
C ARG A 181 -2.29 14.41 1.21
N SER A 182 -1.58 15.29 1.90
CA SER A 182 -0.15 15.49 1.69
C SER A 182 0.57 15.50 3.03
N TYR A 183 1.66 14.75 3.12
CA TYR A 183 2.48 14.63 4.31
C TYR A 183 3.93 14.82 3.94
N ASP A 184 4.67 15.52 4.81
CA ASP A 184 6.13 15.56 4.77
C ASP A 184 6.67 15.37 6.18
N ASN A 185 7.67 14.52 6.32
CA ASN A 185 8.23 14.15 7.61
C ASN A 185 9.73 13.87 7.51
N ILE A 186 10.41 14.07 8.63
CA ILE A 186 11.82 13.71 8.82
C ILE A 186 11.90 12.61 9.88
N TYR A 187 12.61 11.56 9.55
CA TYR A 187 12.81 10.40 10.42
C TYR A 187 14.28 10.24 10.77
N PRO A 188 14.71 10.66 11.95
CA PRO A 188 16.06 10.39 12.43
C PRO A 188 16.23 8.91 12.77
N ASN A 189 17.45 8.41 12.57
CA ASN A 189 17.87 7.06 12.89
C ASN A 189 19.25 7.12 13.54
N VAL A 190 19.37 6.51 14.72
CA VAL A 190 20.65 6.32 15.42
C VAL A 190 20.72 4.89 15.90
N SER A 191 21.82 4.21 15.64
CA SER A 191 22.04 2.86 16.13
C SER A 191 23.50 2.70 16.60
N PHE A 192 23.66 2.02 17.72
CA PHE A 192 24.94 1.58 18.20
C PHE A 192 24.87 0.10 18.56
N SER A 193 25.78 -0.69 17.99
CA SER A 193 25.90 -2.11 18.31
C SER A 193 27.29 -2.44 18.80
N THR A 194 27.38 -3.24 19.84
CA THR A 194 28.62 -3.66 20.46
C THR A 194 28.56 -5.12 20.90
N ARG A 195 29.71 -5.68 21.21
CA ARG A 195 29.81 -7.01 21.83
C ARG A 195 30.38 -6.90 23.24
N ILE A 196 29.62 -7.35 24.21
CA ILE A 196 30.02 -7.43 25.61
C ILE A 196 30.26 -8.91 25.95
N GLY A 197 31.51 -9.35 25.97
CA GLY A 197 31.85 -10.76 26.11
C GLY A 197 31.31 -11.60 24.94
N LYS A 198 30.38 -12.53 25.21
CA LYS A 198 29.73 -13.38 24.22
C LYS A 198 28.40 -12.82 23.72
N VAL A 199 27.93 -11.71 24.30
CA VAL A 199 26.58 -11.12 23.97
C VAL A 199 26.75 -9.99 22.99
N LYS A 200 25.96 -10.02 21.88
CA LYS A 200 25.77 -8.88 20.98
C LYS A 200 24.66 -8.01 21.54
N THR A 201 24.94 -6.74 21.72
CA THR A 201 24.00 -5.73 22.23
C THR A 201 23.83 -4.64 21.21
N GLN A 202 22.59 -4.25 20.93
CA GLN A 202 22.27 -3.14 20.05
C GLN A 202 21.28 -2.21 20.75
N ILE A 203 21.53 -0.92 20.66
CA ILE A 203 20.61 0.15 21.05
C ILE A 203 20.32 0.94 19.79
N SER A 204 19.04 1.13 19.47
CA SER A 204 18.62 1.92 18.33
C SER A 204 17.45 2.83 18.69
N TYR A 205 17.49 4.02 18.10
CA TYR A 205 16.37 4.96 18.09
C TYR A 205 15.97 5.23 16.64
N THR A 206 14.72 4.96 16.32
CA THR A 206 14.16 5.18 14.99
C THR A 206 12.74 5.70 15.14
N VAL A 207 12.45 6.78 14.47
CA VAL A 207 11.07 7.28 14.35
C VAL A 207 10.40 6.57 13.17
N LYS A 208 9.19 6.07 13.37
CA LYS A 208 8.37 5.45 12.33
C LYS A 208 6.96 6.02 12.39
N THR A 209 6.35 6.22 11.23
CA THR A 209 4.92 6.56 11.13
C THR A 209 4.15 5.28 10.80
N GLN A 210 3.05 5.06 11.50
CA GLN A 210 2.07 4.05 11.13
C GLN A 210 0.96 4.76 10.33
N ARG A 211 0.76 4.33 9.10
CA ARG A 211 -0.29 4.86 8.22
C ARG A 211 -1.57 4.04 8.38
N PRO A 212 -2.75 4.68 8.29
CA PRO A 212 -3.99 3.94 8.10
C PRO A 212 -3.90 3.09 6.84
N SER A 213 -4.49 1.89 6.86
CA SER A 213 -4.61 1.10 5.64
C SER A 213 -5.63 1.74 4.71
N TYR A 214 -5.51 1.54 3.39
CA TYR A 214 -6.49 2.04 2.41
C TYR A 214 -7.92 1.53 2.72
N LEU A 215 -8.06 0.33 3.30
CA LEU A 215 -9.34 -0.24 3.72
C LEU A 215 -9.99 0.50 4.91
N SER A 216 -9.25 1.34 5.62
CA SER A 216 -9.79 2.15 6.73
C SER A 216 -10.23 3.56 6.30
N LEU A 217 -10.08 3.88 5.02
CA LEU A 217 -10.43 5.18 4.42
C LEU A 217 -11.69 5.11 3.54
N ILE A 218 -12.25 3.91 3.39
CA ILE A 218 -13.47 3.62 2.60
C ILE A 218 -14.67 3.52 3.52
#